data_5cfa83a0a1d3b9e99e1c329183217e6e
#
_entry.id   5cfa83a0a1d3b9e99e1c329183217e6e
#
_cell.length_a   1.000
_cell.length_b   1.000
_cell.length_c   1.000
_cell.angle_alpha   90.00
_cell.angle_beta   90.00
_cell.angle_gamma   90.00
#
_symmetry.space_group_name_H-M   'P 1'
#
loop_
_entity.id
_entity.type
_entity.pdbx_description
1 polymer ?
#
loop_
_entity_poly.entity_id
_entity_poly.type
_entity_poly.pdbx_seq_one_letter_code
_entity_poly.pdbx_strand_id
1 'polypeptide(L)'
;MNERNPVSNDEYDQLTKDLNHRVWEVRRDACERLGEAGDTRAVVPLVRVLHDGVGAVRFAAADALGKLGDQSAVPALITLLDTHDFGSHGPVIEALTDLKAQEAIPYFIRFLRDDDARIRGLAANALMQLTRQFIPFKAKGPIDEREESVRQWENWWDKIGNQ
;
A
#
# COMPACT_ATOMS: atom_id res chain seq x y z
N MET A 1 1.02 -22.88 -7.90
CA MET A 1 -0.32 -22.22 -7.88
C MET A 1 -0.80 -22.35 -6.44
N ASN A 2 -0.87 -21.24 -5.70
CA ASN A 2 -1.39 -21.25 -4.35
C ASN A 2 -2.92 -21.32 -4.49
N GLU A 3 -3.51 -22.49 -4.26
CA GLU A 3 -4.96 -22.63 -4.19
C GLU A 3 -5.43 -21.81 -2.97
N ARG A 4 -5.89 -20.57 -3.22
CA ARG A 4 -6.56 -19.78 -2.21
C ARG A 4 -7.81 -20.55 -1.84
N ASN A 5 -7.92 -20.93 -0.58
CA ASN A 5 -9.07 -21.69 -0.09
C ASN A 5 -10.17 -20.69 0.26
N PRO A 6 -11.21 -20.52 -0.58
CA PRO A 6 -12.23 -19.53 -0.31
C PRO A 6 -12.92 -19.85 1.00
N VAL A 7 -13.07 -18.85 1.86
CA VAL A 7 -13.83 -18.98 3.11
C VAL A 7 -15.29 -19.28 2.81
N SER A 8 -15.94 -20.07 3.68
CA SER A 8 -17.38 -20.29 3.60
C SER A 8 -18.14 -18.97 3.80
N ASN A 9 -19.38 -18.88 3.33
CA ASN A 9 -20.20 -17.68 3.55
C ASN A 9 -20.37 -17.36 5.04
N ASP A 10 -20.57 -18.35 5.88
CA ASP A 10 -20.71 -18.16 7.33
C ASP A 10 -19.41 -17.62 7.95
N GLU A 11 -18.27 -18.11 7.49
CA GLU A 11 -16.96 -17.63 7.93
C GLU A 11 -16.70 -16.21 7.44
N TYR A 12 -17.02 -15.89 6.18
CA TYR A 12 -16.93 -14.53 5.64
C TYR A 12 -17.80 -13.56 6.45
N ASP A 13 -19.05 -13.93 6.74
CA ASP A 13 -19.96 -13.11 7.53
C ASP A 13 -19.45 -12.89 8.95
N GLN A 14 -18.83 -13.90 9.55
CA GLN A 14 -18.20 -13.73 10.87
C GLN A 14 -16.99 -12.80 10.81
N LEU A 15 -16.08 -12.98 9.86
CA LEU A 15 -14.91 -12.13 9.71
C LEU A 15 -15.28 -10.67 9.45
N THR A 16 -16.30 -10.41 8.63
CA THR A 16 -16.78 -9.04 8.39
C THR A 16 -17.40 -8.40 9.62
N LYS A 17 -18.03 -9.16 10.52
CA LYS A 17 -18.45 -8.67 11.85
C LYS A 17 -17.24 -8.38 12.73
N ASP A 18 -16.22 -9.24 12.71
CA ASP A 18 -15.01 -9.11 13.50
C ASP A 18 -14.17 -7.88 13.11
N LEU A 19 -14.28 -7.36 11.88
CA LEU A 19 -13.68 -6.07 11.49
C LEU A 19 -14.16 -4.88 12.34
N ASN A 20 -15.30 -5.00 13.03
CA ASN A 20 -15.84 -3.97 13.91
C ASN A 20 -15.76 -4.35 15.40
N HIS A 21 -14.98 -5.38 15.74
CA HIS A 21 -14.88 -5.84 17.11
C HIS A 21 -14.19 -4.80 18.01
N ARG A 22 -14.59 -4.71 19.30
CA ARG A 22 -14.01 -3.75 20.26
C ARG A 22 -12.52 -3.99 20.52
N VAL A 23 -12.08 -5.25 20.47
CA VAL A 23 -10.69 -5.68 20.68
C VAL A 23 -9.94 -5.57 19.36
N TRP A 24 -8.87 -4.78 19.34
CA TRP A 24 -8.17 -4.46 18.09
C TRP A 24 -7.46 -5.68 17.47
N GLU A 25 -6.98 -6.62 18.30
CA GLU A 25 -6.38 -7.86 17.83
C GLU A 25 -7.34 -8.68 16.98
N VAL A 26 -8.63 -8.72 17.37
CA VAL A 26 -9.68 -9.42 16.61
C VAL A 26 -9.90 -8.73 15.25
N ARG A 27 -9.91 -7.38 15.23
CA ARG A 27 -10.04 -6.64 13.96
C ARG A 27 -8.85 -6.90 13.03
N ARG A 28 -7.62 -6.89 13.58
CA ARG A 28 -6.41 -7.20 12.83
C ARG A 28 -6.46 -8.61 12.24
N ASP A 29 -6.74 -9.60 13.07
CA ASP A 29 -6.79 -11.01 12.64
C ASP A 29 -7.87 -11.23 11.56
N ALA A 30 -9.00 -10.52 11.67
CA ALA A 30 -10.04 -10.55 10.64
C ALA A 30 -9.53 -9.98 9.29
N CYS A 31 -8.76 -8.88 9.30
CA CYS A 31 -8.14 -8.35 8.09
C CYS A 31 -7.18 -9.36 7.45
N GLU A 32 -6.29 -9.94 8.25
CA GLU A 32 -5.30 -10.92 7.79
C GLU A 32 -5.98 -12.12 7.13
N ARG A 33 -6.98 -12.71 7.78
CA ARG A 33 -7.74 -13.86 7.25
C ARG A 33 -8.53 -13.54 5.99
N LEU A 34 -9.16 -12.36 5.90
CA LEU A 34 -9.86 -11.92 4.70
C LEU A 34 -8.90 -11.73 3.52
N GLY A 35 -7.70 -11.19 3.76
CA GLY A 35 -6.66 -11.05 2.75
C GLY A 35 -6.14 -12.41 2.25
N GLU A 36 -5.91 -13.36 3.16
CA GLU A 36 -5.45 -14.72 2.84
C GLU A 36 -6.49 -15.52 2.06
N ALA A 37 -7.77 -15.35 2.39
CA ALA A 37 -8.88 -16.01 1.71
C ALA A 37 -8.97 -15.61 0.22
N GLY A 38 -8.54 -14.41 -0.14
CA GLY A 38 -8.55 -13.93 -1.52
C GLY A 38 -9.95 -13.63 -2.05
N ASP A 39 -10.95 -13.47 -1.18
CA ASP A 39 -12.32 -13.14 -1.55
C ASP A 39 -12.48 -11.63 -1.75
N THR A 40 -12.64 -11.20 -2.99
CA THR A 40 -12.73 -9.77 -3.34
C THR A 40 -13.97 -9.07 -2.77
N ARG A 41 -14.98 -9.80 -2.27
CA ARG A 41 -16.08 -9.21 -1.51
C ARG A 41 -15.60 -8.43 -0.28
N ALA A 42 -14.41 -8.79 0.25
CA ALA A 42 -13.81 -8.14 1.41
C ALA A 42 -13.21 -6.74 1.12
N VAL A 43 -13.06 -6.34 -0.13
CA VAL A 43 -12.45 -5.04 -0.50
C VAL A 43 -13.19 -3.87 0.17
N VAL A 44 -14.50 -3.78 0.00
CA VAL A 44 -15.29 -2.67 0.57
C VAL A 44 -15.25 -2.65 2.10
N PRO A 45 -15.44 -3.76 2.84
CA PRO A 45 -15.23 -3.79 4.28
C PRO A 45 -13.82 -3.37 4.71
N LEU A 46 -12.76 -3.89 4.05
CA LEU A 46 -11.37 -3.57 4.40
C LEU A 46 -10.99 -2.11 4.14
N VAL A 47 -11.51 -1.49 3.08
CA VAL A 47 -11.32 -0.06 2.81
C VAL A 47 -11.79 0.80 3.99
N ARG A 48 -12.89 0.43 4.67
CA ARG A 48 -13.34 1.16 5.87
C ARG A 48 -12.36 1.04 7.02
N VAL A 49 -11.70 -0.13 7.15
CA VAL A 49 -10.73 -0.42 8.22
C VAL A 49 -9.40 0.31 8.02
N LEU A 50 -9.13 0.84 6.82
CA LEU A 50 -7.98 1.72 6.58
C LEU A 50 -7.97 2.98 7.47
N HIS A 51 -9.10 3.34 8.07
CA HIS A 51 -9.26 4.47 8.99
C HIS A 51 -9.38 4.04 10.46
N ASP A 52 -9.01 2.79 10.80
CA ASP A 52 -9.04 2.31 12.20
C ASP A 52 -8.15 3.16 13.11
N GLY A 53 -8.58 3.35 14.35
CA GLY A 53 -7.80 4.10 15.35
C GLY A 53 -6.46 3.46 15.70
N VAL A 54 -6.28 2.14 15.45
CA VAL A 54 -5.06 1.37 15.78
C VAL A 54 -4.22 1.14 14.53
N GLY A 55 -2.98 1.63 14.53
CA GLY A 55 -2.06 1.51 13.39
C GLY A 55 -1.83 0.07 12.91
N ALA A 56 -1.75 -0.91 13.83
CA ALA A 56 -1.60 -2.31 13.47
C ALA A 56 -2.80 -2.87 12.68
N VAL A 57 -4.00 -2.36 12.93
CA VAL A 57 -5.23 -2.75 12.20
C VAL A 57 -5.23 -2.10 10.81
N ARG A 58 -4.85 -0.81 10.70
CA ARG A 58 -4.69 -0.14 9.39
C ARG A 58 -3.65 -0.84 8.52
N PHE A 59 -2.51 -1.25 9.14
CA PHE A 59 -1.48 -2.04 8.45
C PHE A 59 -2.07 -3.33 7.87
N ALA A 60 -2.75 -4.13 8.69
CA ALA A 60 -3.33 -5.39 8.27
C ALA A 60 -4.39 -5.21 7.17
N ALA A 61 -5.17 -4.13 7.23
CA ALA A 61 -6.15 -3.81 6.19
C ALA A 61 -5.49 -3.46 4.84
N ALA A 62 -4.41 -2.66 4.86
CA ALA A 62 -3.67 -2.32 3.64
C ALA A 62 -3.00 -3.56 3.02
N ASP A 63 -2.33 -4.38 3.84
CA ASP A 63 -1.73 -5.66 3.41
C ASP A 63 -2.77 -6.60 2.80
N ALA A 64 -3.93 -6.74 3.47
CA ALA A 64 -5.04 -7.55 2.97
C ALA A 64 -5.53 -7.07 1.59
N LEU A 65 -5.69 -5.76 1.40
CA LEU A 65 -6.10 -5.18 0.11
C LEU A 65 -5.06 -5.44 -0.99
N GLY A 66 -3.78 -5.34 -0.69
CA GLY A 66 -2.71 -5.71 -1.61
C GLY A 66 -2.79 -7.19 -2.02
N LYS A 67 -2.98 -8.10 -1.05
CA LYS A 67 -3.14 -9.55 -1.27
C LYS A 67 -4.38 -9.90 -2.09
N LEU A 68 -5.48 -9.18 -1.91
CA LEU A 68 -6.71 -9.38 -2.69
C LEU A 68 -6.50 -9.08 -4.18
N GLY A 69 -5.63 -8.13 -4.51
CA GLY A 69 -5.29 -7.80 -5.88
C GLY A 69 -6.38 -7.06 -6.66
N ASP A 70 -7.40 -6.53 -6.00
CA ASP A 70 -8.53 -5.84 -6.64
C ASP A 70 -8.22 -4.34 -6.79
N GLN A 71 -8.20 -3.87 -8.05
CA GLN A 71 -7.88 -2.49 -8.41
C GLN A 71 -8.85 -1.45 -7.81
N SER A 72 -10.05 -1.84 -7.43
CA SER A 72 -11.03 -0.94 -6.81
C SER A 72 -10.57 -0.38 -5.46
N ALA A 73 -9.54 -0.98 -4.83
CA ALA A 73 -8.93 -0.47 -3.59
C ALA A 73 -7.97 0.71 -3.83
N VAL A 74 -7.44 0.87 -5.05
CA VAL A 74 -6.37 1.84 -5.36
C VAL A 74 -6.74 3.28 -4.99
N PRO A 75 -7.92 3.82 -5.32
CA PRO A 75 -8.27 5.21 -4.96
C PRO A 75 -8.28 5.45 -3.45
N ALA A 76 -8.77 4.49 -2.66
CA ALA A 76 -8.80 4.60 -1.20
C ALA A 76 -7.38 4.57 -0.60
N LEU A 77 -6.52 3.70 -1.11
CA LEU A 77 -5.13 3.61 -0.68
C LEU A 77 -4.34 4.88 -1.04
N ILE A 78 -4.53 5.43 -2.24
CA ILE A 78 -3.90 6.69 -2.66
C ILE A 78 -4.30 7.83 -1.72
N THR A 79 -5.56 7.93 -1.33
CA THR A 79 -6.03 8.98 -0.40
C THR A 79 -5.25 8.97 0.92
N LEU A 80 -4.81 7.81 1.39
CA LEU A 80 -4.02 7.68 2.62
C LEU A 80 -2.59 8.23 2.49
N LEU A 81 -2.03 8.27 1.27
CA LEU A 81 -0.69 8.82 1.04
C LEU A 81 -0.62 10.34 1.25
N ASP A 82 -1.77 11.03 1.24
CA ASP A 82 -1.86 12.47 1.52
C ASP A 82 -2.17 12.78 3.00
N THR A 83 -2.35 11.75 3.82
CA THR A 83 -2.59 11.96 5.24
C THR A 83 -1.27 12.17 5.99
N HIS A 84 -1.33 12.84 7.15
CA HIS A 84 -0.19 12.99 8.06
C HIS A 84 0.02 11.76 8.96
N ASP A 85 -0.59 10.64 8.65
CA ASP A 85 -0.42 9.40 9.40
C ASP A 85 0.82 8.63 8.88
N PHE A 86 1.98 9.08 9.28
CA PHE A 86 3.27 8.51 8.88
C PHE A 86 3.41 7.01 9.18
N GLY A 87 2.63 6.47 10.11
CA GLY A 87 2.62 5.04 10.42
C GLY A 87 1.99 4.17 9.33
N SER A 88 1.14 4.73 8.49
CA SER A 88 0.41 4.00 7.44
C SER A 88 1.10 4.03 6.07
N HIS A 89 2.05 4.93 5.82
CA HIS A 89 2.65 5.09 4.49
C HIS A 89 3.36 3.82 3.98
N GLY A 90 4.15 3.14 4.83
CA GLY A 90 4.85 1.93 4.43
C GLY A 90 3.94 0.85 3.87
N PRO A 91 2.96 0.35 4.66
CA PRO A 91 1.98 -0.65 4.20
C PRO A 91 1.20 -0.24 2.96
N VAL A 92 0.85 1.04 2.85
CA VAL A 92 0.11 1.56 1.69
C VAL A 92 0.98 1.57 0.43
N ILE A 93 2.28 1.93 0.54
CA ILE A 93 3.22 1.84 -0.58
C ILE A 93 3.35 0.38 -1.05
N GLU A 94 3.48 -0.57 -0.12
CA GLU A 94 3.56 -1.99 -0.43
C GLU A 94 2.28 -2.49 -1.12
N ALA A 95 1.11 -2.21 -0.55
CA ALA A 95 -0.18 -2.59 -1.13
C ALA A 95 -0.38 -2.03 -2.55
N LEU A 96 -0.08 -0.75 -2.78
CA LEU A 96 -0.17 -0.13 -4.10
C LEU A 96 0.84 -0.71 -5.09
N THR A 97 2.00 -1.16 -4.61
CA THR A 97 3.00 -1.86 -5.43
C THR A 97 2.50 -3.23 -5.86
N ASP A 98 1.93 -4.00 -4.93
CA ASP A 98 1.34 -5.31 -5.20
C ASP A 98 0.16 -5.21 -6.18
N LEU A 99 -0.66 -4.18 -6.02
CA LEU A 99 -1.74 -3.82 -6.94
C LEU A 99 -1.24 -3.31 -8.30
N LYS A 100 0.05 -3.06 -8.48
CA LYS A 100 0.63 -2.46 -9.70
C LYS A 100 0.00 -1.12 -10.08
N ALA A 101 -0.35 -0.31 -9.09
CA ALA A 101 -1.04 0.97 -9.22
C ALA A 101 -0.13 2.03 -9.85
N GLN A 102 -0.24 2.23 -11.16
CA GLN A 102 0.55 3.24 -11.90
C GLN A 102 0.22 4.67 -11.43
N GLU A 103 -0.99 4.90 -10.97
CA GLU A 103 -1.48 6.18 -10.43
C GLU A 103 -0.73 6.62 -9.17
N ALA A 104 -0.07 5.68 -8.47
CA ALA A 104 0.70 5.96 -7.28
C ALA A 104 2.14 6.48 -7.56
N ILE A 105 2.62 6.40 -8.81
CA ILE A 105 3.99 6.78 -9.17
C ILE A 105 4.35 8.21 -8.73
N PRO A 106 3.53 9.27 -8.95
CA PRO A 106 3.86 10.62 -8.50
C PRO A 106 4.04 10.71 -6.99
N TYR A 107 3.25 9.96 -6.23
CA TYR A 107 3.36 9.89 -4.77
C TYR A 107 4.68 9.22 -4.35
N PHE A 108 5.06 8.13 -5.01
CA PHE A 108 6.32 7.46 -4.70
C PHE A 108 7.54 8.32 -5.04
N ILE A 109 7.50 9.11 -6.11
CA ILE A 109 8.55 10.10 -6.40
C ILE A 109 8.65 11.14 -5.26
N ARG A 110 7.51 11.64 -4.77
CA ARG A 110 7.47 12.54 -3.61
C ARG A 110 8.08 11.90 -2.35
N PHE A 111 7.78 10.63 -2.09
CA PHE A 111 8.31 9.90 -0.93
C PHE A 111 9.81 9.57 -1.00
N LEU A 112 10.49 9.78 -2.12
CA LEU A 112 11.95 9.74 -2.16
C LEU A 112 12.59 10.85 -1.31
N ARG A 113 11.83 11.90 -0.95
CA ARG A 113 12.23 13.00 -0.06
C ARG A 113 11.73 12.83 1.38
N ASP A 114 11.07 11.72 1.71
CA ASP A 114 10.54 11.47 3.06
C ASP A 114 11.65 11.53 4.12
N ASP A 115 11.31 11.95 5.34
CA ASP A 115 12.28 12.03 6.45
C ASP A 115 12.74 10.62 6.88
N ASP A 116 11.86 9.62 6.81
CA ASP A 116 12.18 8.22 7.13
C ASP A 116 12.89 7.53 5.96
N ALA A 117 14.14 7.13 6.19
CA ALA A 117 14.92 6.38 5.19
C ALA A 117 14.27 5.05 4.78
N ARG A 118 13.44 4.46 5.61
CA ARG A 118 12.70 3.24 5.30
C ARG A 118 11.63 3.54 4.25
N ILE A 119 10.87 4.62 4.43
CA ILE A 119 9.84 5.06 3.47
C ILE A 119 10.49 5.43 2.13
N ARG A 120 11.62 6.18 2.15
CA ARG A 120 12.39 6.45 0.94
C ARG A 120 12.80 5.18 0.19
N GLY A 121 13.25 4.16 0.94
CA GLY A 121 13.65 2.87 0.36
C GLY A 121 12.48 2.10 -0.26
N LEU A 122 11.33 2.06 0.42
CA LEU A 122 10.11 1.44 -0.09
C LEU A 122 9.64 2.14 -1.38
N ALA A 123 9.60 3.47 -1.39
CA ALA A 123 9.21 4.25 -2.55
C ALA A 123 10.13 4.00 -3.76
N ALA A 124 11.46 3.97 -3.54
CA ALA A 124 12.41 3.68 -4.62
C ALA A 124 12.22 2.27 -5.20
N ASN A 125 12.00 1.27 -4.34
CA ASN A 125 11.74 -0.09 -4.78
C ASN A 125 10.41 -0.20 -5.55
N ALA A 126 9.35 0.45 -5.06
CA ALA A 126 8.06 0.51 -5.73
C ALA A 126 8.17 1.13 -7.14
N LEU A 127 8.88 2.24 -7.27
CA LEU A 127 9.14 2.88 -8.57
C LEU A 127 9.84 1.93 -9.55
N MET A 128 10.90 1.24 -9.11
CA MET A 128 11.60 0.28 -9.96
C MET A 128 10.69 -0.89 -10.39
N GLN A 129 9.87 -1.40 -9.48
CA GLN A 129 8.95 -2.51 -9.78
C GLN A 129 7.84 -2.10 -10.77
N LEU A 130 7.24 -0.93 -10.56
CA LEU A 130 6.13 -0.47 -11.38
C LEU A 130 6.56 -0.02 -12.78
N THR A 131 7.72 0.64 -12.87
CA THR A 131 8.14 1.29 -14.11
C THR A 131 9.14 0.48 -14.92
N ARG A 132 9.81 -0.49 -14.27
CA ARG A 132 10.98 -1.22 -14.80
C ARG A 132 12.14 -0.30 -15.19
N GLN A 133 12.13 0.95 -14.70
CA GLN A 133 13.25 1.88 -14.86
C GLN A 133 14.27 1.66 -13.76
N PHE A 134 15.53 1.78 -14.10
CA PHE A 134 16.62 1.71 -13.12
C PHE A 134 17.24 3.11 -12.97
N ILE A 135 16.78 3.83 -11.96
CA ILE A 135 17.40 5.08 -11.51
C ILE A 135 17.97 4.80 -10.11
N PRO A 136 19.30 4.79 -9.95
CA PRO A 136 19.92 4.46 -8.66
C PRO A 136 19.46 5.43 -7.57
N PHE A 137 19.07 4.90 -6.41
CA PHE A 137 18.66 5.70 -5.26
C PHE A 137 19.22 5.10 -3.97
N LYS A 138 19.98 5.90 -3.21
CA LYS A 138 20.52 5.52 -1.91
C LYS A 138 19.70 6.16 -0.80
N ALA A 139 18.74 5.45 -0.22
CA ALA A 139 17.81 5.97 0.79
C ALA A 139 18.51 6.59 2.03
N LYS A 140 19.72 6.15 2.37
CA LYS A 140 20.56 6.67 3.46
C LYS A 140 21.74 7.50 2.95
N GLY A 141 21.83 7.78 1.65
CA GLY A 141 22.89 8.55 1.03
C GLY A 141 22.80 10.05 1.35
N PRO A 142 23.85 10.82 0.97
CA PRO A 142 23.84 12.27 1.07
C PRO A 142 22.63 12.89 0.36
N ILE A 143 22.21 14.07 0.85
CA ILE A 143 20.99 14.72 0.35
C ILE A 143 21.12 15.14 -1.12
N ASP A 144 22.28 15.62 -1.52
CA ASP A 144 22.59 16.02 -2.90
C ASP A 144 22.54 14.84 -3.89
N GLU A 145 23.10 13.68 -3.52
CA GLU A 145 22.97 12.45 -4.33
C GLU A 145 21.51 12.00 -4.44
N ARG A 146 20.73 12.10 -3.35
CA ARG A 146 19.31 11.74 -3.36
C ARG A 146 18.50 12.68 -4.25
N GLU A 147 18.72 13.99 -4.13
CA GLU A 147 18.04 15.01 -4.94
C GLU A 147 18.35 14.87 -6.43
N GLU A 148 19.56 14.46 -6.80
CA GLU A 148 19.89 14.16 -8.20
C GLU A 148 19.04 12.99 -8.73
N SER A 149 18.92 11.92 -7.96
CA SER A 149 18.09 10.77 -8.33
C SER A 149 16.60 11.14 -8.42
N VAL A 150 16.12 11.98 -7.51
CA VAL A 150 14.73 12.46 -7.52
C VAL A 150 14.45 13.28 -8.78
N ARG A 151 15.37 14.22 -9.16
CA ARG A 151 15.22 14.97 -10.41
C ARG A 151 15.19 14.08 -11.64
N GLN A 152 15.95 12.98 -11.64
CA GLN A 152 15.90 11.99 -12.74
C GLN A 152 14.54 11.30 -12.81
N TRP A 153 13.94 10.93 -11.67
CA TRP A 153 12.59 10.35 -11.60
C TRP A 153 11.51 11.35 -12.05
N GLU A 154 11.58 12.60 -11.61
CA GLU A 154 10.67 13.67 -12.03
C GLU A 154 10.74 13.91 -13.54
N ASN A 155 11.95 14.05 -14.07
CA ASN A 155 12.16 14.23 -15.52
C ASN A 155 11.67 13.04 -16.35
N TRP A 156 11.82 11.82 -15.83
CA TRP A 156 11.31 10.64 -16.50
C TRP A 156 9.77 10.65 -16.51
N TRP A 157 9.15 10.94 -15.37
CA TRP A 157 7.69 11.00 -15.25
C TRP A 157 7.07 12.06 -16.17
N ASP A 158 7.64 13.24 -16.20
CA ASP A 158 7.16 14.35 -17.06
C ASP A 158 7.19 13.99 -18.56
N LYS A 159 8.17 13.18 -18.97
CA LYS A 159 8.28 12.74 -20.38
C LYS A 159 7.22 11.72 -20.77
N ILE A 160 6.75 10.86 -19.86
CA ILE A 160 5.70 9.88 -20.15
C ILE A 160 4.29 10.48 -19.95
N GLY A 161 4.11 11.35 -18.99
CA GLY A 161 2.82 12.01 -18.73
C GLY A 161 2.38 12.98 -19.84
N ASN A 162 3.29 13.34 -20.75
CA ASN A 162 3.05 14.19 -21.93
C ASN A 162 2.90 13.40 -23.23
N GLN A 163 2.82 12.06 -23.18
CA GLN A 163 2.52 11.19 -24.33
C GLN A 163 1.09 10.65 -24.26
#